data_38eb5f2e00ce58273249d7767023667f
#
_entry.id   38eb5f2e00ce58273249d7767023667f
#
_cell.length_a   1.000
_cell.length_b   1.000
_cell.length_c   1.000
_cell.angle_alpha   90.00
_cell.angle_beta   90.00
_cell.angle_gamma   90.00
#
_symmetry.space_group_name_H-M   'P 1'
#
loop_
_entity.id
_entity.type
_entity.pdbx_description
1 polymer ?
#
loop_
_entity_poly.entity_id
_entity_poly.type
_entity_poly.pdbx_seq_one_letter_code
_entity_poly.pdbx_strand_id
1 'polypeptide(L)'
;LSGQLAGFTAGEWAYGSNGWGKGYQNEYGTASAFLIEAVLTFLFLFVILATTSKVGNSTMAGLAIGFTLLLIHLVAIPVTGTSVNPARSFGPAILAGGASFVSAMVIYRCAARGCCSCSGCLESVGT
;
A
#
# COMPACT_ATOMS: atom_id res chain seq x y z
N LEU A 1 3.82 -3.45 -22.95
CA LEU A 1 4.34 -2.21 -22.37
C LEU A 1 5.79 -2.35 -21.87
N SER A 2 6.61 -2.98 -22.68
CA SER A 2 8.05 -3.04 -22.47
C SER A 2 8.73 -1.81 -23.07
N GLY A 3 8.28 -0.64 -22.70
CA GLY A 3 9.01 0.61 -22.94
C GLY A 3 10.27 0.60 -22.09
N GLN A 4 11.19 -0.27 -22.49
CA GLN A 4 12.39 -0.58 -21.74
C GLN A 4 13.36 0.57 -21.88
N LEU A 5 13.54 1.32 -20.84
CA LEU A 5 14.82 1.98 -20.65
C LEU A 5 15.90 0.90 -20.73
N ALA A 6 16.90 1.11 -21.58
CA ALA A 6 17.97 0.15 -21.77
C ALA A 6 18.57 -0.26 -20.41
N GLY A 7 18.51 -1.55 -20.09
CA GLY A 7 18.98 -2.10 -18.83
C GLY A 7 17.93 -2.29 -17.73
N PHE A 8 16.66 -1.94 -17.94
CA PHE A 8 15.60 -2.22 -16.97
C PHE A 8 15.03 -3.62 -17.17
N THR A 9 15.21 -4.50 -16.20
CA THR A 9 14.51 -5.79 -16.10
C THR A 9 13.43 -5.67 -15.03
N ALA A 10 12.17 -5.85 -15.42
CA ALA A 10 11.07 -5.86 -14.50
C ALA A 10 11.16 -7.10 -13.58
N GLY A 11 11.41 -6.88 -12.29
CA GLY A 11 11.31 -7.92 -11.27
C GLY A 11 9.90 -8.04 -10.70
N GLU A 12 9.67 -8.99 -9.79
CA GLU A 12 8.37 -9.22 -9.14
C GLU A 12 7.79 -7.99 -8.41
N TRP A 13 8.66 -7.05 -8.01
CA TRP A 13 8.32 -5.82 -7.29
C TRP A 13 8.50 -4.56 -8.15
N ALA A 14 8.38 -4.69 -9.47
CA ALA A 14 8.51 -3.60 -10.40
C ALA A 14 7.29 -2.67 -10.42
N TYR A 15 7.39 -1.58 -11.17
CA TYR A 15 6.31 -0.61 -11.42
C TYR A 15 5.74 0.07 -10.18
N GLY A 16 6.51 0.14 -9.08
CA GLY A 16 6.06 0.73 -7.82
C GLY A 16 4.98 -0.09 -7.12
N SER A 17 5.00 -1.41 -7.31
CA SER A 17 4.10 -2.33 -6.63
C SER A 17 4.35 -2.33 -5.13
N ASN A 18 3.28 -2.57 -4.37
CA ASN A 18 3.35 -2.74 -2.93
C ASN A 18 3.67 -4.19 -2.57
N GLY A 19 4.35 -4.38 -1.45
CA GLY A 19 4.66 -5.69 -0.95
C GLY A 19 5.26 -5.69 0.44
N TRP A 20 5.53 -6.88 0.95
CA TRP A 20 6.22 -7.14 2.21
C TRP A 20 6.79 -8.56 2.23
N GLY A 21 7.56 -8.87 3.26
CA GLY A 21 8.13 -10.20 3.44
C GLY A 21 9.44 -10.38 2.67
N LYS A 22 9.84 -11.65 2.53
CA LYS A 22 11.11 -12.02 1.91
C LYS A 22 11.24 -11.50 0.49
N GLY A 23 12.35 -10.86 0.20
CA GLY A 23 12.65 -10.30 -1.12
C GLY A 23 12.08 -8.92 -1.38
N TYR A 24 11.29 -8.34 -0.46
CA TYR A 24 10.83 -6.97 -0.56
C TYR A 24 11.58 -6.07 0.42
N GLN A 25 12.20 -5.02 -0.09
CA GLN A 25 12.95 -3.98 0.65
C GLN A 25 13.57 -4.44 2.00
N ASN A 26 12.93 -4.12 3.11
CA ASN A 26 13.43 -4.42 4.47
C ASN A 26 12.79 -5.68 5.09
N GLU A 27 12.10 -6.48 4.32
CA GLU A 27 11.53 -7.78 4.72
C GLU A 27 10.62 -7.74 5.97
N TYR A 28 9.82 -6.68 6.11
CA TYR A 28 8.88 -6.57 7.23
C TYR A 28 7.82 -7.67 7.20
N GLY A 29 7.47 -8.17 8.38
CA GLY A 29 6.41 -9.17 8.53
C GLY A 29 5.01 -8.65 8.17
N THR A 30 4.12 -9.55 7.78
CA THR A 30 2.74 -9.22 7.36
C THR A 30 1.96 -8.42 8.41
N ALA A 31 2.13 -8.74 9.70
CA ALA A 31 1.46 -8.00 10.78
C ALA A 31 1.91 -6.55 10.86
N SER A 32 3.21 -6.28 10.71
CA SER A 32 3.77 -4.93 10.70
C SER A 32 3.31 -4.14 9.47
N ALA A 33 3.30 -4.79 8.31
CA ALA A 33 2.83 -4.19 7.06
C ALA A 33 1.35 -3.80 7.17
N PHE A 34 0.50 -4.70 7.68
CA PHE A 34 -0.92 -4.42 7.88
C PHE A 34 -1.15 -3.29 8.88
N LEU A 35 -0.45 -3.29 10.01
CA LEU A 35 -0.60 -2.27 11.06
C LEU A 35 -0.25 -0.88 10.54
N ILE A 36 0.88 -0.74 9.86
CA ILE A 36 1.30 0.56 9.32
C ILE A 36 0.33 1.07 8.25
N GLU A 37 -0.11 0.22 7.34
CA GLU A 37 -1.09 0.59 6.31
C GLU A 37 -2.43 1.01 6.94
N ALA A 38 -2.91 0.30 7.96
CA ALA A 38 -4.16 0.62 8.65
C ALA A 38 -4.08 1.98 9.36
N VAL A 39 -3.00 2.22 10.12
CA VAL A 39 -2.80 3.49 10.85
C VAL A 39 -2.66 4.65 9.87
N LEU A 40 -1.85 4.51 8.83
CA LEU A 40 -1.63 5.59 7.86
C LEU A 40 -2.86 5.89 7.02
N THR A 41 -3.63 4.85 6.66
CA THR A 41 -4.92 5.03 5.96
C THR A 41 -5.92 5.76 6.86
N PHE A 42 -5.99 5.39 8.14
CA PHE A 42 -6.85 6.08 9.10
C PHE A 42 -6.49 7.57 9.23
N LEU A 43 -5.21 7.88 9.40
CA LEU A 43 -4.74 9.27 9.49
C LEU A 43 -5.02 10.05 8.20
N PHE A 44 -4.81 9.42 7.05
CA PHE A 44 -5.09 10.04 5.76
C PHE A 44 -6.58 10.37 5.58
N LEU A 45 -7.46 9.41 5.87
CA LEU A 45 -8.91 9.61 5.82
C LEU A 45 -9.36 10.67 6.84
N PHE A 46 -8.78 10.68 8.03
CA PHE A 46 -9.08 11.68 9.03
C PHE A 46 -8.79 13.10 8.53
N VAL A 47 -7.63 13.31 7.90
CA VAL A 47 -7.29 14.62 7.32
C VAL A 47 -8.23 14.99 6.17
N ILE A 48 -8.55 14.05 5.28
CA ILE A 48 -9.49 14.29 4.18
C ILE A 48 -10.85 14.73 4.74
N LEU A 49 -11.42 13.97 5.67
CA LEU A 49 -12.73 14.27 6.25
C LEU A 49 -12.72 15.59 7.04
N ALA A 50 -11.66 15.85 7.80
CA ALA A 50 -11.53 17.09 8.56
C ALA A 50 -11.47 18.33 7.64
N THR A 51 -10.67 18.27 6.59
CA THR A 51 -10.46 19.40 5.68
C THR A 51 -11.62 19.64 4.70
N THR A 52 -12.34 18.58 4.34
CA THR A 52 -13.49 18.65 3.42
C THR A 52 -14.84 18.78 4.14
N SER A 53 -14.85 18.77 5.49
CA SER A 53 -16.05 18.99 6.28
C SER A 53 -16.61 20.40 6.11
N LYS A 54 -17.87 20.61 6.50
CA LYS A 54 -18.52 21.94 6.46
C LYS A 54 -17.80 23.01 7.29
N VAL A 55 -17.05 22.60 8.29
CA VAL A 55 -16.25 23.48 9.18
C VAL A 55 -14.82 23.64 8.67
N GLY A 56 -14.39 22.78 7.74
CA GLY A 56 -13.05 22.79 7.17
C GLY A 56 -12.85 23.94 6.17
N ASN A 57 -11.59 24.29 5.96
CA ASN A 57 -11.23 25.28 4.94
C ASN A 57 -10.99 24.58 3.59
N SER A 58 -12.01 24.58 2.74
CA SER A 58 -11.97 23.92 1.42
C SER A 58 -10.88 24.48 0.49
N THR A 59 -10.51 25.75 0.65
CA THR A 59 -9.46 26.38 -0.16
C THR A 59 -8.09 25.75 0.10
N MET A 60 -7.81 25.37 1.36
CA MET A 60 -6.55 24.77 1.76
C MET A 60 -6.59 23.24 1.82
N ALA A 61 -7.75 22.63 1.56
CA ALA A 61 -7.92 21.18 1.68
C ALA A 61 -6.96 20.40 0.77
N GLY A 62 -6.81 20.80 -0.48
CA GLY A 62 -5.91 20.15 -1.42
C GLY A 62 -4.45 20.16 -0.97
N LEU A 63 -4.01 21.28 -0.39
CA LEU A 63 -2.65 21.41 0.14
C LEU A 63 -2.44 20.49 1.36
N ALA A 64 -3.37 20.50 2.31
CA ALA A 64 -3.31 19.66 3.50
C ALA A 64 -3.31 18.15 3.16
N ILE A 65 -4.18 17.73 2.24
CA ILE A 65 -4.26 16.35 1.76
C ILE A 65 -2.96 15.96 1.04
N GLY A 66 -2.45 16.82 0.16
CA GLY A 66 -1.22 16.57 -0.59
C GLY A 66 0.00 16.43 0.33
N PHE A 67 0.18 17.33 1.31
CA PHE A 67 1.27 17.22 2.28
C PHE A 67 1.14 15.99 3.17
N THR A 68 -0.06 15.64 3.59
CA THR A 68 -0.28 14.42 4.37
C THR A 68 0.10 13.18 3.57
N LEU A 69 -0.30 13.12 2.30
CA LEU A 69 0.07 12.02 1.42
C LEU A 69 1.58 11.93 1.20
N LEU A 70 2.25 13.07 1.04
CA LEU A 70 3.71 13.13 0.94
C LEU A 70 4.39 12.55 2.18
N LEU A 71 3.97 12.99 3.38
CA LEU A 71 4.53 12.50 4.65
C LEU A 71 4.31 10.99 4.82
N ILE A 72 3.12 10.51 4.49
CA ILE A 72 2.80 9.08 4.51
C ILE A 72 3.75 8.29 3.60
N HIS A 73 4.01 8.78 2.40
CA HIS A 73 4.93 8.12 1.47
C HIS A 73 6.36 8.09 2.00
N LEU A 74 6.86 9.17 2.58
CA LEU A 74 8.20 9.21 3.17
C LEU A 74 8.38 8.17 4.29
N VAL A 75 7.34 7.89 5.05
CA VAL A 75 7.38 6.92 6.16
C VAL A 75 7.17 5.48 5.67
N ALA A 76 6.23 5.24 4.78
CA ALA A 76 5.76 3.90 4.47
C ALA A 76 6.39 3.26 3.22
N ILE A 77 7.01 4.04 2.33
CA ILE A 77 7.72 3.47 1.17
C ILE A 77 8.71 2.38 1.58
N PRO A 78 9.60 2.58 2.56
CA PRO A 78 10.57 1.56 2.95
C PRO A 78 9.96 0.33 3.64
N VAL A 79 8.68 0.37 4.00
CA VAL A 79 8.00 -0.74 4.71
C VAL A 79 7.15 -1.57 3.75
N THR A 80 6.25 -0.93 3.00
CA THR A 80 5.26 -1.60 2.14
C THR A 80 5.20 -1.04 0.72
N GLY A 81 5.97 0.01 0.42
CA GLY A 81 5.82 0.79 -0.81
C GLY A 81 4.61 1.72 -0.80
N THR A 82 3.95 1.88 0.34
CA THR A 82 2.81 2.76 0.61
C THR A 82 1.61 2.50 -0.29
N SER A 83 0.60 1.82 0.22
CA SER A 83 -0.68 1.69 -0.47
C SER A 83 -1.62 2.84 -0.13
N VAL A 84 -2.12 2.89 1.07
CA VAL A 84 -3.21 3.73 1.59
C VAL A 84 -4.41 3.89 0.65
N ASN A 85 -4.38 3.19 -0.48
CA ASN A 85 -5.43 3.19 -1.50
C ASN A 85 -5.44 1.85 -2.26
N PRO A 86 -6.57 1.14 -2.23
CA PRO A 86 -6.75 -0.11 -2.94
C PRO A 86 -6.40 -0.07 -4.43
N ALA A 87 -6.95 0.86 -5.15
CA ALA A 87 -6.73 0.98 -6.59
C ALA A 87 -5.25 1.23 -6.94
N ARG A 88 -4.55 1.97 -6.07
CA ARG A 88 -3.12 2.24 -6.21
C ARG A 88 -2.28 0.96 -6.10
N SER A 89 -2.67 0.03 -5.23
CA SER A 89 -1.95 -1.25 -5.12
C SER A 89 -2.33 -2.23 -6.23
N PHE A 90 -3.59 -2.24 -6.62
CA PHE A 90 -4.09 -3.19 -7.61
C PHE A 90 -3.54 -2.94 -9.01
N GLY A 91 -3.44 -1.67 -9.44
CA GLY A 91 -2.93 -1.32 -10.76
C GLY A 91 -1.54 -1.87 -11.06
N PRO A 92 -0.50 -1.49 -10.30
CA PRO A 92 0.85 -2.02 -10.48
C PRO A 92 0.94 -3.54 -10.29
N ALA A 93 0.16 -4.12 -9.35
CA ALA A 93 0.18 -5.54 -9.07
C ALA A 93 -0.27 -6.39 -10.28
N ILE A 94 -1.24 -5.94 -11.06
CA ILE A 94 -1.66 -6.61 -12.30
C ILE A 94 -0.53 -6.65 -13.33
N LEU A 95 0.23 -5.55 -13.42
CA LEU A 95 1.33 -5.44 -14.40
C LEU A 95 2.59 -6.19 -13.95
N ALA A 96 2.90 -6.15 -12.66
CA ALA A 96 4.04 -6.85 -12.08
C ALA A 96 3.79 -8.35 -11.96
N GLY A 97 2.55 -8.76 -11.65
CA GLY A 97 2.19 -10.16 -11.44
C GLY A 97 2.85 -10.80 -10.21
N GLY A 98 2.88 -12.14 -10.16
CA GLY A 98 3.62 -12.90 -9.14
C GLY A 98 3.25 -12.55 -7.70
N ALA A 99 4.26 -12.44 -6.84
CA ALA A 99 4.12 -12.18 -5.40
C ALA A 99 3.44 -10.84 -5.11
N SER A 100 3.63 -9.83 -5.95
CA SER A 100 3.01 -8.52 -5.84
C SER A 100 1.49 -8.58 -5.96
N PHE A 101 0.98 -9.39 -6.88
CA PHE A 101 -0.45 -9.59 -7.06
C PHE A 101 -1.07 -10.36 -5.90
N VAL A 102 -0.39 -11.40 -5.40
CA VAL A 102 -0.81 -12.18 -4.23
C VAL A 102 -0.86 -11.28 -2.98
N SER A 103 0.16 -10.47 -2.77
CA SER A 103 0.21 -9.52 -1.64
C SER A 103 -0.95 -8.54 -1.66
N ALA A 104 -1.24 -7.93 -2.80
CA ALA A 104 -2.39 -7.04 -2.95
C ALA A 104 -3.70 -7.76 -2.62
N MET A 105 -3.91 -8.98 -3.14
CA MET A 105 -5.12 -9.77 -2.88
C MET A 105 -5.29 -10.16 -1.41
N VAL A 106 -4.20 -10.47 -0.70
CA VAL A 106 -4.26 -10.82 0.73
C VAL A 106 -4.75 -9.65 1.57
N ILE A 107 -4.24 -8.43 1.35
CA ILE A 107 -4.70 -7.22 2.05
C ILE A 107 -6.22 -7.06 1.88
N TYR A 108 -6.72 -7.20 0.65
CA TYR A 108 -8.15 -7.03 0.37
C TYR A 108 -9.02 -8.10 1.01
N ARG A 109 -8.59 -9.37 0.97
CA ARG A 109 -9.35 -10.46 1.58
C ARG A 109 -9.39 -10.34 3.11
N CYS A 110 -8.30 -9.90 3.74
CA CYS A 110 -8.28 -9.64 5.18
C CYS A 110 -9.16 -8.45 5.55
N ALA A 111 -9.07 -7.35 4.82
CA ALA A 111 -9.88 -6.16 5.05
C ALA A 111 -11.38 -6.42 4.84
N ALA A 112 -11.74 -7.13 3.76
CA ALA A 112 -13.14 -7.44 3.43
C ALA A 112 -13.80 -8.44 4.39
N ARG A 113 -13.03 -9.28 5.07
CA ARG A 113 -13.56 -10.32 5.99
C ARG A 113 -13.52 -9.94 7.46
N GLY A 114 -12.97 -8.77 7.81
CA GLY A 114 -12.83 -8.34 9.20
C GLY A 114 -11.99 -9.31 10.05
N CYS A 115 -11.15 -10.13 9.42
CA CYS A 115 -10.51 -11.27 10.05
C CYS A 115 -9.08 -10.92 10.47
N CYS A 116 -8.91 -10.32 11.66
CA CYS A 116 -7.62 -10.18 12.32
C CYS A 116 -6.99 -11.51 12.80
N SER A 117 -7.64 -12.67 12.53
CA SER A 117 -7.21 -13.98 13.05
C SER A 117 -7.24 -15.05 11.97
N CYS A 118 -6.38 -14.94 10.98
CA CYS A 118 -6.15 -16.04 10.03
C CYS A 118 -4.70 -16.46 10.03
N SER A 119 -4.33 -17.37 10.93
CA SER A 119 -3.08 -18.14 10.83
C SER A 119 -2.95 -18.86 9.47
N GLY A 120 -4.05 -19.20 8.83
CA GLY A 120 -4.08 -19.83 7.51
C GLY A 120 -3.81 -18.92 6.31
N CYS A 121 -3.83 -17.57 6.48
CA CYS A 121 -3.44 -16.65 5.42
C CYS A 121 -1.92 -16.45 5.34
N LEU A 122 -1.20 -16.76 6.42
CA LEU A 122 0.25 -16.59 6.52
C LEU A 122 1.03 -17.72 5.85
N GLU A 123 0.47 -18.92 5.79
CA GLU A 123 1.12 -20.09 5.19
C GLU A 123 1.07 -20.10 3.65
N SER A 124 0.11 -19.42 3.04
CA SER A 124 -0.04 -19.37 1.57
C SER A 124 0.92 -18.42 0.85
N VAL A 125 1.68 -17.60 1.58
CA VAL A 125 2.65 -16.64 1.00
C VAL A 125 4.09 -17.11 1.17
N GLY A 126 4.30 -18.27 1.78
CA GLY A 126 5.61 -18.80 2.15
C GLY A 126 6.14 -19.97 1.32
N THR A 127 5.51 -20.30 0.18
CA THR A 127 6.02 -21.33 -0.76
C THR A 127 6.22 -20.78 -2.14
#